data_1958de041b44663bcd45878c943ebf64
#
_entry.id   1958de041b44663bcd45878c943ebf64
#
_cell.length_a   1.000
_cell.length_b   1.000
_cell.length_c   1.000
_cell.angle_alpha   90.00
_cell.angle_beta   90.00
_cell.angle_gamma   90.00
#
_symmetry.space_group_name_H-M   'P 1'
#
loop_
_entity.id
_entity.type
_entity.pdbx_description
1 polymer ?
#
loop_
_entity_poly.entity_id
_entity_poly.type
_entity_poly.pdbx_seq_one_letter_code
_entity_poly.pdbx_strand_id
1 'polypeptide(L)'
;MEKLWGGRFQGKSEVWIDDFGASISFDQKMAKEDLAGSLAHVAMLGKCGIIPDSEAAEITAGLKILQEKLAFGELEFSTVNEDIHLNIEKLLHEEIGSVAGKLHTARSRNDQVATDMHLYLKQAVAEIIQSLKHLRVVLVQKAELHVETIMPGYTHLQHAQPLSFAHHLLAYFGMFTRDLERLEESVKRIDISPLGSAALAGTTFPIDRAYSAELLGFSAVYENSLDGVSDRDFIIEFLSNSSILMMHLSRFCEELILWTSHEFQFVELTDAFSTGSSIMPQKKNPDMAELIRGKTGRVYGNLFGMLTVLKGLPLAYNKDLQEDKEGMFDTLETVQTSLNIFAGMIETMKVNTEIMEESTQKDFSNATELADYLAKKGVPFREAHEIVGKLVLECTQNGIYLQDVALNHYQEINPLIEEDIYVVLSSKTAVQKRNSYGGTGFDQIKVALENAKKTL
;
A
#
# COMPACT_ATOMS: atom_id res chain seq x y z
N MET A 1 -31.52 27.73 -13.97
CA MET A 1 -31.14 28.54 -12.80
C MET A 1 -29.98 29.42 -13.17
N GLU A 2 -29.90 30.65 -12.64
CA GLU A 2 -28.72 31.49 -12.84
C GLU A 2 -27.57 30.90 -12.03
N LYS A 3 -26.39 30.74 -12.65
CA LYS A 3 -25.16 30.31 -11.94
C LYS A 3 -24.75 31.43 -10.98
N LEU A 4 -24.30 31.08 -9.77
CA LEU A 4 -23.89 32.05 -8.72
C LEU A 4 -22.79 33.01 -9.18
N TRP A 5 -22.03 32.66 -10.23
CA TRP A 5 -21.00 33.50 -10.87
C TRP A 5 -21.41 34.11 -12.22
N GLY A 6 -22.72 34.06 -12.52
CA GLY A 6 -23.28 34.43 -13.85
C GLY A 6 -23.33 35.89 -14.19
N GLY A 7 -23.04 36.83 -13.26
CA GLY A 7 -23.29 38.28 -13.47
C GLY A 7 -22.60 38.93 -14.65
N ARG A 8 -21.53 38.33 -15.23
CA ARG A 8 -20.85 38.81 -16.43
C ARG A 8 -21.30 38.10 -17.70
N PHE A 9 -21.92 36.94 -17.60
CA PHE A 9 -22.23 36.07 -18.73
C PHE A 9 -23.67 36.32 -19.24
N GLN A 10 -23.84 36.46 -20.54
CA GLN A 10 -25.14 36.69 -21.17
C GLN A 10 -25.72 35.44 -21.83
N GLY A 11 -24.92 34.36 -21.96
CA GLY A 11 -25.34 33.12 -22.60
C GLY A 11 -25.55 32.00 -21.55
N LYS A 12 -26.43 31.04 -21.90
CA LYS A 12 -26.58 29.76 -21.11
C LYS A 12 -25.63 28.71 -21.69
N SER A 13 -24.97 27.96 -20.84
CA SER A 13 -24.24 26.75 -21.24
C SER A 13 -25.23 25.65 -21.62
N GLU A 14 -24.83 24.78 -22.55
CA GLU A 14 -25.53 23.54 -22.86
C GLU A 14 -25.34 22.54 -21.72
N VAL A 15 -26.34 21.71 -21.44
CA VAL A 15 -26.35 20.74 -20.32
C VAL A 15 -25.12 19.82 -20.37
N TRP A 16 -24.78 19.32 -21.55
CA TRP A 16 -23.62 18.40 -21.69
C TRP A 16 -22.26 19.08 -21.43
N ILE A 17 -22.15 20.41 -21.55
CA ILE A 17 -20.95 21.17 -21.19
C ILE A 17 -20.86 21.26 -19.63
N ASP A 18 -21.99 21.51 -19.00
CA ASP A 18 -22.08 21.56 -17.54
C ASP A 18 -21.77 20.17 -16.93
N ASP A 19 -22.31 19.09 -17.51
CA ASP A 19 -22.03 17.72 -17.10
C ASP A 19 -20.55 17.34 -17.28
N PHE A 20 -19.94 17.76 -18.39
CA PHE A 20 -18.50 17.52 -18.63
C PHE A 20 -17.60 18.25 -17.63
N GLY A 21 -18.02 19.44 -17.20
CA GLY A 21 -17.26 20.24 -16.23
C GLY A 21 -17.51 19.88 -14.76
N ALA A 22 -18.56 19.12 -14.46
CA ALA A 22 -18.95 18.78 -13.10
C ALA A 22 -18.05 17.71 -12.48
N SER A 23 -17.73 17.86 -11.20
CA SER A 23 -16.92 16.90 -10.40
C SER A 23 -17.72 16.18 -9.32
N ILE A 24 -18.98 16.54 -9.11
CA ILE A 24 -19.81 15.99 -8.03
C ILE A 24 -19.91 14.46 -8.04
N SER A 25 -19.81 13.82 -9.21
CA SER A 25 -19.86 12.35 -9.34
C SER A 25 -18.78 11.64 -8.54
N PHE A 26 -17.65 12.28 -8.31
CA PHE A 26 -16.52 11.73 -7.56
C PHE A 26 -16.13 12.55 -6.33
N ASP A 27 -16.21 13.89 -6.34
CA ASP A 27 -15.77 14.74 -5.22
C ASP A 27 -16.74 14.73 -4.02
N GLN A 28 -17.98 14.24 -4.19
CA GLN A 28 -18.90 13.97 -3.08
C GLN A 28 -18.29 13.07 -1.99
N LYS A 29 -17.24 12.30 -2.31
CA LYS A 29 -16.50 11.51 -1.33
C LYS A 29 -15.86 12.37 -0.24
N MET A 30 -15.60 13.66 -0.52
CA MET A 30 -15.03 14.64 0.42
C MET A 30 -16.08 15.48 1.15
N ALA A 31 -17.36 15.14 1.08
CA ALA A 31 -18.44 15.91 1.74
C ALA A 31 -18.21 16.12 3.24
N LYS A 32 -17.63 15.12 3.92
CA LYS A 32 -17.28 15.20 5.34
C LYS A 32 -16.18 16.23 5.61
N GLU A 33 -15.18 16.23 4.76
CA GLU A 33 -14.03 17.14 4.83
C GLU A 33 -14.44 18.57 4.53
N ASP A 34 -15.28 18.78 3.51
CA ASP A 34 -15.83 20.11 3.17
C ASP A 34 -16.64 20.72 4.32
N LEU A 35 -17.51 19.91 4.96
CA LEU A 35 -18.25 20.35 6.14
C LEU A 35 -17.33 20.68 7.32
N ALA A 36 -16.29 19.87 7.55
CA ALA A 36 -15.29 20.13 8.60
C ALA A 36 -14.50 21.42 8.33
N GLY A 37 -14.02 21.60 7.09
CA GLY A 37 -13.35 22.81 6.62
C GLY A 37 -14.21 24.04 6.79
N SER A 38 -15.48 23.95 6.43
CA SER A 38 -16.49 25.02 6.56
C SER A 38 -16.77 25.38 8.02
N LEU A 39 -16.86 24.39 8.92
CA LEU A 39 -17.02 24.61 10.37
C LEU A 39 -15.81 25.33 10.99
N ALA A 40 -14.60 24.92 10.62
CA ALA A 40 -13.39 25.60 11.09
C ALA A 40 -13.30 27.04 10.54
N HIS A 41 -13.68 27.22 9.28
CA HIS A 41 -13.67 28.53 8.65
C HIS A 41 -14.65 29.51 9.30
N VAL A 42 -15.92 29.11 9.51
CA VAL A 42 -16.91 29.98 10.16
C VAL A 42 -16.53 30.31 11.61
N ALA A 43 -15.96 29.36 12.35
CA ALA A 43 -15.46 29.60 13.70
C ALA A 43 -14.34 30.67 13.72
N MET A 44 -13.44 30.61 12.73
CA MET A 44 -12.40 31.64 12.55
C MET A 44 -12.99 33.01 12.16
N LEU A 45 -13.97 33.04 11.24
CA LEU A 45 -14.62 34.29 10.85
C LEU A 45 -15.28 35.01 12.04
N GLY A 46 -15.98 34.28 12.91
CA GLY A 46 -16.55 34.81 14.15
C GLY A 46 -15.47 35.28 15.12
N LYS A 47 -14.47 34.42 15.41
CA LYS A 47 -13.35 34.77 16.33
C LYS A 47 -12.61 36.04 15.90
N CYS A 48 -12.43 36.25 14.60
CA CYS A 48 -11.73 37.41 14.05
C CYS A 48 -12.65 38.63 13.89
N GLY A 49 -13.94 38.55 14.25
CA GLY A 49 -14.91 39.63 14.11
C GLY A 49 -15.19 40.02 12.65
N ILE A 50 -14.95 39.13 11.71
CA ILE A 50 -15.21 39.33 10.26
C ILE A 50 -16.70 39.24 9.98
N ILE A 51 -17.41 38.36 10.68
CA ILE A 51 -18.87 38.30 10.74
C ILE A 51 -19.34 38.38 12.19
N PRO A 52 -20.57 38.83 12.46
CA PRO A 52 -21.14 38.86 13.82
C PRO A 52 -21.18 37.45 14.44
N ASP A 53 -20.96 37.35 15.76
CA ASP A 53 -21.00 36.08 16.49
C ASP A 53 -22.36 35.35 16.35
N SER A 54 -23.48 36.11 16.27
CA SER A 54 -24.81 35.52 16.07
C SER A 54 -24.94 34.84 14.71
N GLU A 55 -24.37 35.42 13.65
CA GLU A 55 -24.39 34.85 12.32
C GLU A 55 -23.44 33.64 12.21
N ALA A 56 -22.27 33.73 12.85
CA ALA A 56 -21.33 32.61 12.93
C ALA A 56 -21.99 31.42 13.67
N ALA A 57 -22.74 31.68 14.73
CA ALA A 57 -23.48 30.63 15.44
C ALA A 57 -24.59 30.01 14.61
N GLU A 58 -25.34 30.82 13.83
CA GLU A 58 -26.40 30.34 12.93
C GLU A 58 -25.84 29.46 11.80
N ILE A 59 -24.75 29.89 11.15
CA ILE A 59 -24.05 29.11 10.11
C ILE A 59 -23.51 27.81 10.70
N THR A 60 -22.90 27.86 11.89
CA THR A 60 -22.41 26.65 12.59
C THR A 60 -23.54 25.68 12.87
N ALA A 61 -24.71 26.14 13.30
CA ALA A 61 -25.85 25.27 13.55
C ALA A 61 -26.34 24.60 12.25
N GLY A 62 -26.47 25.37 11.16
CA GLY A 62 -26.84 24.82 9.86
C GLY A 62 -25.84 23.76 9.34
N LEU A 63 -24.53 24.02 9.43
CA LEU A 63 -23.49 23.04 9.05
C LEU A 63 -23.55 21.75 9.86
N LYS A 64 -23.85 21.83 11.17
CA LYS A 64 -24.04 20.65 12.02
C LYS A 64 -25.25 19.83 11.63
N ILE A 65 -26.35 20.47 11.25
CA ILE A 65 -27.54 19.78 10.70
C ILE A 65 -27.14 19.02 9.41
N LEU A 66 -26.38 19.65 8.53
CA LEU A 66 -25.89 18.99 7.32
C LEU A 66 -24.95 17.81 7.64
N GLN A 67 -24.09 17.93 8.66
CA GLN A 67 -23.24 16.79 9.10
C GLN A 67 -24.08 15.60 9.59
N GLU A 68 -25.14 15.86 10.35
CA GLU A 68 -26.05 14.81 10.81
C GLU A 68 -26.78 14.15 9.63
N LYS A 69 -27.34 14.96 8.73
CA LYS A 69 -27.99 14.47 7.50
C LYS A 69 -27.01 13.63 6.63
N LEU A 70 -25.75 14.06 6.50
CA LEU A 70 -24.72 13.31 5.77
C LEU A 70 -24.45 11.94 6.44
N ALA A 71 -24.35 11.91 7.76
CA ALA A 71 -24.09 10.68 8.51
C ALA A 71 -25.24 9.66 8.38
N PHE A 72 -26.47 10.12 8.20
CA PHE A 72 -27.65 9.26 7.96
C PHE A 72 -27.91 8.97 6.48
N GLY A 73 -27.10 9.51 5.55
CA GLY A 73 -27.27 9.32 4.11
C GLY A 73 -28.51 10.04 3.54
N GLU A 74 -28.90 11.15 4.17
CA GLU A 74 -30.09 11.92 3.81
C GLU A 74 -29.80 13.11 2.88
N LEU A 75 -28.52 13.35 2.55
CA LEU A 75 -28.14 14.42 1.61
C LEU A 75 -28.16 13.88 0.17
N GLU A 76 -28.84 14.63 -0.70
CA GLU A 76 -28.83 14.40 -2.13
C GLU A 76 -28.00 15.49 -2.81
N PHE A 77 -27.05 15.07 -3.66
CA PHE A 77 -26.22 15.99 -4.43
C PHE A 77 -26.63 16.03 -5.89
N SER A 78 -26.53 17.22 -6.50
CA SER A 78 -27.00 17.47 -7.86
C SER A 78 -25.85 17.90 -8.77
N THR A 79 -25.76 17.34 -9.97
CA THR A 79 -24.83 17.76 -11.03
C THR A 79 -25.03 19.20 -11.47
N VAL A 80 -26.24 19.75 -11.29
CA VAL A 80 -26.53 21.17 -11.58
C VAL A 80 -25.69 22.12 -10.72
N ASN A 81 -25.23 21.66 -9.57
CA ASN A 81 -24.38 22.42 -8.65
C ASN A 81 -22.88 22.12 -8.85
N GLU A 82 -22.46 21.54 -9.95
CA GLU A 82 -21.08 21.34 -10.39
C GLU A 82 -20.23 20.47 -9.45
N ASP A 83 -19.99 20.89 -8.20
CA ASP A 83 -19.09 20.27 -7.24
C ASP A 83 -19.71 20.12 -5.86
N ILE A 84 -19.02 19.43 -4.95
CA ILE A 84 -19.48 19.24 -3.57
C ILE A 84 -19.61 20.54 -2.82
N HIS A 85 -18.73 21.51 -3.07
CA HIS A 85 -18.70 22.80 -2.37
C HIS A 85 -19.97 23.60 -2.65
N LEU A 86 -20.40 23.67 -3.94
CA LEU A 86 -21.63 24.35 -4.31
C LEU A 86 -22.88 23.60 -3.83
N ASN A 87 -22.82 22.28 -3.83
CA ASN A 87 -23.90 21.47 -3.26
C ASN A 87 -24.09 21.77 -1.75
N ILE A 88 -23.02 21.77 -0.97
CA ILE A 88 -23.06 22.09 0.48
C ILE A 88 -23.51 23.54 0.70
N GLU A 89 -23.00 24.51 -0.08
CA GLU A 89 -23.40 25.92 0.03
C GLU A 89 -24.91 26.09 -0.24
N LYS A 90 -25.44 25.43 -1.24
CA LYS A 90 -26.87 25.46 -1.57
C LYS A 90 -27.74 24.80 -0.50
N LEU A 91 -27.34 23.61 -0.03
CA LEU A 91 -28.05 22.91 1.04
C LEU A 91 -28.04 23.75 2.33
N LEU A 92 -26.93 24.42 2.65
CA LEU A 92 -26.87 25.34 3.77
C LEU A 92 -27.81 26.54 3.59
N HIS A 93 -27.88 27.10 2.38
CA HIS A 93 -28.81 28.19 2.08
C HIS A 93 -30.27 27.75 2.21
N GLU A 94 -30.62 26.53 1.85
CA GLU A 94 -31.96 25.97 2.03
C GLU A 94 -32.29 25.78 3.51
N GLU A 95 -31.29 25.49 4.37
CA GLU A 95 -31.46 25.29 5.81
C GLU A 95 -31.59 26.59 6.61
N ILE A 96 -30.75 27.59 6.34
CA ILE A 96 -30.63 28.81 7.16
C ILE A 96 -30.86 30.12 6.39
N GLY A 97 -31.20 30.05 5.10
CA GLY A 97 -31.47 31.22 4.26
C GLY A 97 -30.22 32.02 3.88
N SER A 98 -30.41 33.34 3.65
CA SER A 98 -29.37 34.21 3.05
C SER A 98 -28.12 34.40 3.88
N VAL A 99 -28.13 34.14 5.18
CA VAL A 99 -26.96 34.22 6.07
C VAL A 99 -25.89 33.22 5.67
N ALA A 100 -26.26 32.10 5.04
CA ALA A 100 -25.36 31.07 4.51
C ALA A 100 -24.29 31.65 3.58
N GLY A 101 -24.62 32.65 2.75
CA GLY A 101 -23.68 33.29 1.81
C GLY A 101 -22.48 33.96 2.49
N LYS A 102 -22.55 34.28 3.78
CA LYS A 102 -21.43 34.84 4.55
C LYS A 102 -20.32 33.83 4.85
N LEU A 103 -20.61 32.53 4.78
CA LEU A 103 -19.62 31.47 4.96
C LEU A 103 -18.48 31.58 3.94
N HIS A 104 -18.74 32.04 2.73
CA HIS A 104 -17.72 32.16 1.67
C HIS A 104 -16.76 33.35 1.83
N THR A 105 -17.00 34.23 2.84
CA THR A 105 -16.16 35.40 3.11
C THR A 105 -14.71 35.01 3.34
N ALA A 106 -13.76 35.70 2.68
CA ALA A 106 -12.31 35.44 2.78
C ALA A 106 -11.83 34.06 2.34
N ARG A 107 -12.64 33.28 1.62
CA ARG A 107 -12.32 31.95 1.10
C ARG A 107 -12.50 31.90 -0.42
N SER A 108 -11.77 31.02 -1.07
CA SER A 108 -11.95 30.63 -2.46
C SER A 108 -12.24 29.12 -2.53
N ARG A 109 -12.80 28.65 -3.65
CA ARG A 109 -12.84 27.22 -3.93
C ARG A 109 -11.47 26.59 -4.04
N ASN A 110 -10.45 27.37 -4.45
CA ASN A 110 -9.09 26.87 -4.62
C ASN A 110 -8.48 26.39 -3.31
N ASP A 111 -8.54 27.18 -2.22
CA ASP A 111 -8.05 26.77 -0.92
C ASP A 111 -9.01 25.82 -0.20
N GLN A 112 -10.31 25.88 -0.48
CA GLN A 112 -11.32 24.96 0.04
C GLN A 112 -11.07 23.54 -0.47
N VAL A 113 -11.01 23.31 -1.78
CA VAL A 113 -10.77 21.99 -2.36
C VAL A 113 -9.41 21.43 -1.97
N ALA A 114 -8.36 22.27 -1.92
CA ALA A 114 -7.05 21.85 -1.48
C ALA A 114 -7.07 21.37 0.00
N THR A 115 -7.80 22.07 0.87
CA THR A 115 -7.97 21.67 2.28
C THR A 115 -8.68 20.33 2.40
N ASP A 116 -9.74 20.12 1.65
CA ASP A 116 -10.50 18.87 1.68
C ASP A 116 -9.65 17.69 1.19
N MET A 117 -8.85 17.88 0.14
CA MET A 117 -7.92 16.89 -0.35
C MET A 117 -6.88 16.48 0.71
N HIS A 118 -6.30 17.46 1.42
CA HIS A 118 -5.38 17.20 2.51
C HIS A 118 -6.03 16.45 3.68
N LEU A 119 -7.22 16.86 4.10
CA LEU A 119 -7.97 16.20 5.18
C LEU A 119 -8.32 14.76 4.81
N TYR A 120 -8.86 14.57 3.61
CA TYR A 120 -9.26 13.26 3.10
C TYR A 120 -8.07 12.30 3.01
N LEU A 121 -6.97 12.75 2.39
CA LEU A 121 -5.79 11.90 2.20
C LEU A 121 -5.11 11.61 3.55
N LYS A 122 -5.07 12.57 4.49
CA LYS A 122 -4.54 12.36 5.84
C LYS A 122 -5.24 11.22 6.57
N GLN A 123 -6.57 11.21 6.54
CA GLN A 123 -7.36 10.15 7.16
C GLN A 123 -7.16 8.81 6.44
N ALA A 124 -7.22 8.79 5.12
CA ALA A 124 -7.09 7.59 4.33
C ALA A 124 -5.70 6.93 4.43
N VAL A 125 -4.63 7.73 4.47
CA VAL A 125 -3.26 7.23 4.69
C VAL A 125 -3.13 6.64 6.10
N ALA A 126 -3.76 7.21 7.11
CA ALA A 126 -3.76 6.64 8.46
C ALA A 126 -4.42 5.26 8.49
N GLU A 127 -5.50 5.04 7.75
CA GLU A 127 -6.17 3.73 7.61
C GLU A 127 -5.30 2.71 6.88
N ILE A 128 -4.63 3.10 5.80
CA ILE A 128 -3.67 2.25 5.08
C ILE A 128 -2.50 1.84 5.99
N ILE A 129 -1.97 2.78 6.78
CA ILE A 129 -0.92 2.51 7.78
C ILE A 129 -1.38 1.43 8.76
N GLN A 130 -2.63 1.49 9.26
CA GLN A 130 -3.16 0.46 10.17
C GLN A 130 -3.27 -0.91 9.48
N SER A 131 -3.76 -0.97 8.24
CA SER A 131 -3.84 -2.21 7.48
C SER A 131 -2.47 -2.81 7.18
N LEU A 132 -1.47 -1.97 6.91
CA LEU A 132 -0.10 -2.42 6.69
C LEU A 132 0.56 -2.91 7.99
N LYS A 133 0.30 -2.26 9.12
CA LYS A 133 0.71 -2.75 10.46
C LYS A 133 0.08 -4.12 10.74
N HIS A 134 -1.20 -4.28 10.45
CA HIS A 134 -1.87 -5.57 10.61
C HIS A 134 -1.24 -6.67 9.73
N LEU A 135 -0.96 -6.41 8.46
CA LEU A 135 -0.27 -7.35 7.57
C LEU A 135 1.09 -7.77 8.14
N ARG A 136 1.86 -6.84 8.70
CA ARG A 136 3.15 -7.14 9.34
C ARG A 136 2.99 -8.07 10.55
N VAL A 137 1.97 -7.87 11.36
CA VAL A 137 1.62 -8.78 12.47
C VAL A 137 1.31 -10.18 11.95
N VAL A 138 0.47 -10.30 10.94
CA VAL A 138 0.10 -11.59 10.31
C VAL A 138 1.35 -12.33 9.78
N LEU A 139 2.27 -11.63 9.13
CA LEU A 139 3.51 -12.22 8.62
C LEU A 139 4.40 -12.75 9.75
N VAL A 140 4.55 -12.02 10.84
CA VAL A 140 5.34 -12.46 11.99
C VAL A 140 4.71 -13.69 12.64
N GLN A 141 3.40 -13.67 12.86
CA GLN A 141 2.68 -14.82 13.43
C GLN A 141 2.80 -16.08 12.55
N LYS A 142 2.66 -15.92 11.23
CA LYS A 142 2.84 -17.04 10.30
C LYS A 142 4.29 -17.54 10.30
N ALA A 143 5.28 -16.64 10.31
CA ALA A 143 6.69 -17.01 10.37
C ALA A 143 7.05 -17.77 11.66
N GLU A 144 6.48 -17.39 12.81
CA GLU A 144 6.71 -18.10 14.08
C GLU A 144 6.29 -19.57 14.04
N LEU A 145 5.20 -19.87 13.32
CA LEU A 145 4.72 -21.24 13.16
C LEU A 145 5.62 -22.10 12.25
N HIS A 146 6.47 -21.45 11.44
CA HIS A 146 7.21 -22.11 10.35
C HIS A 146 8.72 -21.90 10.41
N VAL A 147 9.29 -21.68 11.60
CA VAL A 147 10.75 -21.50 11.80
C VAL A 147 11.54 -22.69 11.26
N GLU A 148 11.06 -23.91 11.51
CA GLU A 148 11.72 -25.15 11.09
C GLU A 148 11.13 -25.78 9.82
N THR A 149 10.18 -25.11 9.17
CA THR A 149 9.63 -25.55 7.86
C THR A 149 10.64 -25.24 6.76
N ILE A 150 11.14 -26.28 6.12
CA ILE A 150 12.18 -26.19 5.09
C ILE A 150 11.53 -26.17 3.71
N MET A 151 11.99 -25.31 2.85
CA MET A 151 11.58 -25.22 1.45
C MET A 151 12.79 -25.03 0.53
N PRO A 152 12.70 -25.35 -0.77
CA PRO A 152 13.74 -24.97 -1.71
C PRO A 152 13.77 -23.45 -1.88
N GLY A 153 14.96 -22.85 -1.85
CA GLY A 153 15.18 -21.50 -2.31
C GLY A 153 15.35 -21.48 -3.83
N TYR A 154 14.99 -20.38 -4.47
CA TYR A 154 15.02 -20.25 -5.91
C TYR A 154 15.88 -19.08 -6.37
N THR A 155 16.69 -19.30 -7.39
CA THR A 155 17.27 -18.28 -8.25
C THR A 155 16.99 -18.68 -9.70
N HIS A 156 16.58 -17.75 -10.56
CA HIS A 156 16.21 -18.06 -11.97
C HIS A 156 15.08 -19.10 -12.09
N LEU A 157 14.22 -19.22 -11.08
CA LEU A 157 13.22 -20.28 -10.93
C LEU A 157 13.82 -21.71 -10.93
N GLN A 158 15.11 -21.84 -10.65
CA GLN A 158 15.79 -23.11 -10.42
C GLN A 158 16.03 -23.30 -8.94
N HIS A 159 16.00 -24.56 -8.48
CA HIS A 159 16.38 -24.89 -7.10
C HIS A 159 17.79 -24.40 -6.82
N ALA A 160 17.92 -23.64 -5.74
CA ALA A 160 19.18 -23.14 -5.23
C ALA A 160 19.45 -23.81 -3.85
N GLN A 161 19.73 -23.03 -2.83
CA GLN A 161 19.95 -23.58 -1.49
C GLN A 161 18.62 -23.70 -0.72
N PRO A 162 18.45 -24.73 0.14
CA PRO A 162 17.27 -24.82 0.99
C PRO A 162 17.26 -23.69 2.02
N LEU A 163 16.08 -23.24 2.39
CA LEU A 163 15.87 -22.18 3.39
C LEU A 163 14.64 -22.49 4.26
N SER A 164 14.50 -21.77 5.37
CA SER A 164 13.29 -21.80 6.17
C SER A 164 12.18 -20.94 5.54
N PHE A 165 10.95 -21.45 5.55
CA PHE A 165 9.79 -20.67 5.11
C PHE A 165 9.59 -19.38 5.93
N ALA A 166 9.90 -19.42 7.23
CA ALA A 166 9.89 -18.22 8.06
C ALA A 166 10.89 -17.15 7.55
N HIS A 167 12.08 -17.58 7.11
CA HIS A 167 13.06 -16.66 6.52
C HIS A 167 12.51 -15.97 5.29
N HIS A 168 11.81 -16.70 4.43
CA HIS A 168 11.16 -16.15 3.23
C HIS A 168 10.08 -15.11 3.60
N LEU A 169 9.20 -15.44 4.55
CA LEU A 169 8.16 -14.52 5.03
C LEU A 169 8.75 -13.24 5.64
N LEU A 170 9.84 -13.36 6.39
CA LEU A 170 10.53 -12.22 7.00
C LEU A 170 11.21 -11.30 5.97
N ALA A 171 11.55 -11.81 4.78
CA ALA A 171 12.02 -10.95 3.69
C ALA A 171 10.90 -9.99 3.23
N TYR A 172 9.67 -10.47 3.09
CA TYR A 172 8.50 -9.61 2.79
C TYR A 172 8.15 -8.69 3.96
N PHE A 173 8.24 -9.16 5.20
CA PHE A 173 8.10 -8.29 6.37
C PHE A 173 9.04 -7.07 6.28
N GLY A 174 10.30 -7.28 5.89
CA GLY A 174 11.26 -6.19 5.68
C GLY A 174 10.86 -5.23 4.55
N MET A 175 10.25 -5.73 3.46
CA MET A 175 9.72 -4.88 2.39
C MET A 175 8.57 -4.01 2.89
N PHE A 176 7.58 -4.59 3.56
CA PHE A 176 6.42 -3.88 4.10
C PHE A 176 6.79 -2.95 5.27
N THR A 177 7.87 -3.21 5.99
CA THR A 177 8.42 -2.25 6.96
C THR A 177 8.89 -0.98 6.29
N ARG A 178 9.63 -1.07 5.21
CA ARG A 178 10.06 0.10 4.41
C ARG A 178 8.88 0.84 3.76
N ASP A 179 7.81 0.13 3.40
CA ASP A 179 6.60 0.77 2.87
C ASP A 179 5.86 1.53 3.97
N LEU A 180 5.80 0.98 5.18
CA LEU A 180 5.23 1.65 6.36
C LEU A 180 6.00 2.94 6.68
N GLU A 181 7.32 2.88 6.72
CA GLU A 181 8.19 4.04 6.98
C GLU A 181 7.94 5.16 5.94
N ARG A 182 7.85 4.82 4.64
CA ARG A 182 7.53 5.80 3.58
C ARG A 182 6.17 6.48 3.80
N LEU A 183 5.15 5.71 4.13
CA LEU A 183 3.81 6.26 4.38
C LEU A 183 3.79 7.15 5.63
N GLU A 184 4.41 6.71 6.74
CA GLU A 184 4.49 7.49 7.97
C GLU A 184 5.28 8.80 7.77
N GLU A 185 6.36 8.79 6.99
CA GLU A 185 7.11 10.00 6.65
C GLU A 185 6.34 10.95 5.74
N SER A 186 5.52 10.44 4.82
CA SER A 186 4.72 11.27 3.91
C SER A 186 3.62 12.06 4.63
N VAL A 187 3.15 11.58 5.78
CA VAL A 187 2.12 12.28 6.59
C VAL A 187 2.53 13.71 6.90
N LYS A 188 3.81 14.00 7.13
CA LYS A 188 4.31 15.35 7.42
C LYS A 188 4.00 16.36 6.32
N ARG A 189 3.97 15.94 5.07
CA ARG A 189 3.69 16.78 3.89
C ARG A 189 2.21 16.86 3.58
N ILE A 190 1.42 15.90 4.04
CA ILE A 190 -0.05 15.95 3.98
C ILE A 190 -0.60 16.85 5.10
N ASP A 191 0.07 16.92 6.25
CA ASP A 191 -0.40 17.56 7.48
C ASP A 191 -0.13 19.08 7.54
N ILE A 192 -0.39 19.77 6.41
CA ILE A 192 -0.20 21.21 6.25
C ILE A 192 -1.49 21.82 5.70
N SER A 193 -2.05 22.84 6.37
CA SER A 193 -3.30 23.47 5.97
C SER A 193 -3.10 24.52 4.86
N PRO A 194 -3.78 24.39 3.71
CA PRO A 194 -3.83 25.44 2.69
C PRO A 194 -4.91 26.49 2.98
N LEU A 195 -5.84 26.27 3.90
CA LEU A 195 -6.98 27.14 4.15
C LEU A 195 -6.52 28.56 4.55
N GLY A 196 -7.17 29.57 3.94
CA GLY A 196 -6.79 30.97 4.06
C GLY A 196 -5.80 31.46 2.99
N SER A 197 -5.37 30.57 2.07
CA SER A 197 -4.64 30.96 0.87
C SER A 197 -5.54 31.68 -0.15
N ALA A 198 -6.85 31.60 0.01
CA ALA A 198 -7.88 32.11 -0.89
C ALA A 198 -7.66 31.62 -2.32
N ALA A 199 -7.83 32.47 -3.35
CA ALA A 199 -7.64 32.05 -4.74
C ALA A 199 -6.17 31.72 -5.08
N LEU A 200 -5.23 32.55 -4.59
CA LEU A 200 -3.77 32.39 -4.77
C LEU A 200 -2.92 33.40 -4.00
N ALA A 201 -3.46 34.56 -3.66
CA ALA A 201 -2.70 35.71 -3.14
C ALA A 201 -3.01 36.03 -1.66
N GLY A 202 -3.71 35.13 -0.97
CA GLY A 202 -4.26 35.42 0.36
C GLY A 202 -5.48 36.32 0.30
N THR A 203 -5.80 36.97 1.39
CA THR A 203 -6.99 37.81 1.56
C THR A 203 -6.67 39.13 2.27
N THR A 204 -7.49 40.14 2.05
CA THR A 204 -7.41 41.43 2.77
C THR A 204 -8.10 41.41 4.14
N PHE A 205 -8.80 40.33 4.48
CA PHE A 205 -9.42 40.16 5.79
C PHE A 205 -8.40 39.69 6.82
N PRO A 206 -8.53 40.11 8.11
CA PRO A 206 -7.63 39.74 9.19
C PRO A 206 -7.92 38.30 9.71
N ILE A 207 -7.77 37.31 8.84
CA ILE A 207 -8.00 35.89 9.18
C ILE A 207 -6.91 35.33 10.09
N ASP A 208 -7.27 34.31 10.88
CA ASP A 208 -6.35 33.53 11.72
C ASP A 208 -6.21 32.11 11.14
N ARG A 209 -5.24 31.91 10.23
CA ARG A 209 -4.96 30.62 9.57
C ARG A 209 -4.50 29.55 10.57
N ALA A 210 -3.74 29.94 11.61
CA ALA A 210 -3.26 29.00 12.62
C ALA A 210 -4.44 28.43 13.43
N TYR A 211 -5.42 29.26 13.77
CA TYR A 211 -6.62 28.79 14.46
C TYR A 211 -7.47 27.84 13.61
N SER A 212 -7.67 28.13 12.33
CA SER A 212 -8.38 27.21 11.43
C SER A 212 -7.63 25.88 11.30
N ALA A 213 -6.31 25.91 11.19
CA ALA A 213 -5.47 24.72 11.11
C ALA A 213 -5.56 23.87 12.40
N GLU A 214 -5.53 24.51 13.57
CA GLU A 214 -5.69 23.84 14.87
C GLU A 214 -7.04 23.12 14.96
N LEU A 215 -8.14 23.77 14.57
CA LEU A 215 -9.48 23.19 14.58
C LEU A 215 -9.61 21.97 13.65
N LEU A 216 -8.84 21.95 12.56
CA LEU A 216 -8.80 20.85 11.58
C LEU A 216 -7.73 19.79 11.92
N GLY A 217 -6.97 19.99 13.00
CA GLY A 217 -5.93 19.06 13.43
C GLY A 217 -4.70 19.04 12.52
N PHE A 218 -4.44 20.11 11.75
CA PHE A 218 -3.19 20.26 11.01
C PHE A 218 -2.06 20.75 11.91
N SER A 219 -0.84 20.28 11.68
CA SER A 219 0.35 20.67 12.44
C SER A 219 0.98 21.99 11.96
N ALA A 220 0.67 22.43 10.73
CA ALA A 220 1.23 23.61 10.11
C ALA A 220 0.26 24.27 9.12
N VAL A 221 0.63 25.44 8.62
CA VAL A 221 -0.03 26.14 7.51
C VAL A 221 0.97 26.38 6.38
N TYR A 222 0.52 26.41 5.13
CA TYR A 222 1.39 26.78 4.00
C TYR A 222 1.91 28.21 4.18
N GLU A 223 3.22 28.39 4.06
CA GLU A 223 3.87 29.70 4.19
C GLU A 223 3.62 30.61 2.99
N ASN A 224 3.38 30.03 1.82
CA ASN A 224 3.08 30.73 0.59
C ASN A 224 1.68 30.33 0.07
N SER A 225 0.80 31.32 -0.08
CA SER A 225 -0.60 31.10 -0.51
C SER A 225 -0.73 30.60 -1.94
N LEU A 226 0.20 30.95 -2.82
CA LEU A 226 0.22 30.48 -4.20
C LEU A 226 0.62 29.00 -4.26
N ASP A 227 1.58 28.59 -3.43
CA ASP A 227 1.97 27.20 -3.26
C ASP A 227 0.83 26.37 -2.67
N GLY A 228 0.20 26.86 -1.60
CA GLY A 228 -0.87 26.14 -0.89
C GLY A 228 -2.09 25.78 -1.74
N VAL A 229 -2.38 26.52 -2.83
CA VAL A 229 -3.48 26.17 -3.76
C VAL A 229 -2.99 25.39 -4.97
N SER A 230 -1.68 25.37 -5.26
CA SER A 230 -1.08 24.71 -6.42
C SER A 230 -0.56 23.33 -6.10
N ASP A 231 -0.09 23.10 -4.87
CA ASP A 231 0.60 21.89 -4.45
C ASP A 231 -0.28 20.64 -4.61
N ARG A 232 0.30 19.64 -5.23
CA ARG A 232 -0.20 18.26 -5.34
C ARG A 232 0.91 17.23 -5.12
N ASP A 233 2.08 17.66 -4.63
CA ASP A 233 3.20 16.76 -4.35
C ASP A 233 2.79 15.68 -3.34
N PHE A 234 1.96 16.03 -2.36
CA PHE A 234 1.44 15.09 -1.37
C PHE A 234 0.61 13.95 -2.00
N ILE A 235 -0.11 14.21 -3.11
CA ILE A 235 -0.85 13.21 -3.88
C ILE A 235 0.13 12.34 -4.69
N ILE A 236 1.10 12.95 -5.38
CA ILE A 236 2.12 12.23 -6.14
C ILE A 236 2.92 11.32 -5.23
N GLU A 237 3.32 11.81 -4.06
CA GLU A 237 4.06 11.03 -3.07
C GLU A 237 3.25 9.83 -2.57
N PHE A 238 1.96 10.03 -2.27
CA PHE A 238 1.05 8.95 -1.92
C PHE A 238 0.94 7.90 -3.06
N LEU A 239 0.72 8.34 -4.30
CA LEU A 239 0.64 7.45 -5.47
C LEU A 239 1.96 6.70 -5.71
N SER A 240 3.09 7.36 -5.50
CA SER A 240 4.43 6.75 -5.61
C SER A 240 4.66 5.67 -4.54
N ASN A 241 4.36 5.99 -3.27
CA ASN A 241 4.47 5.05 -2.17
C ASN A 241 3.53 3.85 -2.36
N SER A 242 2.31 4.10 -2.81
CA SER A 242 1.32 3.07 -3.16
C SER A 242 1.80 2.18 -4.32
N SER A 243 2.48 2.75 -5.30
CA SER A 243 3.05 1.99 -6.43
C SER A 243 4.14 1.02 -5.97
N ILE A 244 5.01 1.44 -5.04
CA ILE A 244 6.04 0.59 -4.45
C ILE A 244 5.41 -0.52 -3.61
N LEU A 245 4.45 -0.19 -2.77
CA LEU A 245 3.70 -1.16 -1.95
C LEU A 245 3.00 -2.21 -2.82
N MET A 246 2.29 -1.79 -3.85
CA MET A 246 1.60 -2.71 -4.78
C MET A 246 2.59 -3.59 -5.55
N MET A 247 3.78 -3.10 -5.87
CA MET A 247 4.85 -3.91 -6.46
C MET A 247 5.30 -5.02 -5.50
N HIS A 248 5.47 -4.74 -4.21
CA HIS A 248 5.80 -5.76 -3.22
C HIS A 248 4.68 -6.79 -3.06
N LEU A 249 3.41 -6.35 -2.99
CA LEU A 249 2.25 -7.26 -2.98
C LEU A 249 2.20 -8.12 -4.25
N SER A 250 2.43 -7.52 -5.42
CA SER A 250 2.44 -8.24 -6.70
C SER A 250 3.49 -9.34 -6.75
N ARG A 251 4.69 -9.08 -6.25
CA ARG A 251 5.77 -10.09 -6.17
C ARG A 251 5.38 -11.26 -5.28
N PHE A 252 4.80 -10.98 -4.12
CA PHE A 252 4.37 -12.06 -3.22
C PHE A 252 3.16 -12.82 -3.80
N CYS A 253 2.23 -12.14 -4.44
CA CYS A 253 1.12 -12.78 -5.15
C CYS A 253 1.62 -13.72 -6.25
N GLU A 254 2.67 -13.34 -7.00
CA GLU A 254 3.29 -14.23 -8.00
C GLU A 254 3.81 -15.52 -7.36
N GLU A 255 4.49 -15.43 -6.22
CA GLU A 255 4.96 -16.61 -5.49
C GLU A 255 3.80 -17.46 -4.95
N LEU A 256 2.73 -16.83 -4.41
CA LEU A 256 1.53 -17.57 -3.99
C LEU A 256 0.88 -18.32 -5.14
N ILE A 257 0.80 -17.71 -6.32
CA ILE A 257 0.24 -18.33 -7.53
C ILE A 257 1.08 -19.55 -7.92
N LEU A 258 2.41 -19.42 -7.93
CA LEU A 258 3.32 -20.54 -8.17
C LEU A 258 3.13 -21.63 -7.11
N TRP A 259 3.16 -21.27 -5.84
CA TRP A 259 3.09 -22.23 -4.73
C TRP A 259 1.74 -22.95 -4.61
N THR A 260 0.66 -22.37 -5.12
CA THR A 260 -0.66 -23.02 -5.16
C THR A 260 -0.86 -23.90 -6.41
N SER A 261 0.04 -23.82 -7.39
CA SER A 261 -0.07 -24.61 -8.62
C SER A 261 0.06 -26.11 -8.33
N HIS A 262 -0.42 -26.94 -9.29
CA HIS A 262 -0.32 -28.39 -9.20
C HIS A 262 1.14 -28.89 -9.15
N GLU A 263 2.05 -28.15 -9.75
CA GLU A 263 3.48 -28.47 -9.83
C GLU A 263 4.19 -28.22 -8.48
N PHE A 264 3.82 -27.17 -7.75
CA PHE A 264 4.46 -26.81 -6.48
C PHE A 264 3.70 -27.37 -5.26
N GLN A 265 2.42 -27.11 -5.14
CA GLN A 265 1.58 -27.55 -4.00
C GLN A 265 2.12 -27.16 -2.61
N PHE A 266 2.94 -26.12 -2.51
CA PHE A 266 3.55 -25.69 -1.26
C PHE A 266 2.57 -25.06 -0.28
N VAL A 267 1.56 -24.38 -0.83
CA VAL A 267 0.48 -23.78 -0.01
C VAL A 267 -0.88 -24.03 -0.64
N GLU A 268 -1.92 -23.96 0.18
CA GLU A 268 -3.30 -23.99 -0.25
C GLU A 268 -4.02 -22.76 0.33
N LEU A 269 -4.63 -21.95 -0.54
CA LEU A 269 -5.52 -20.87 -0.11
C LEU A 269 -6.87 -21.45 0.29
N THR A 270 -7.53 -20.83 1.28
CA THR A 270 -8.88 -21.24 1.68
C THR A 270 -9.91 -20.87 0.60
N ASP A 271 -11.08 -21.49 0.67
CA ASP A 271 -12.17 -21.27 -0.28
C ASP A 271 -12.64 -19.81 -0.29
N ALA A 272 -12.49 -19.10 0.83
CA ALA A 272 -12.82 -17.67 0.92
C ALA A 272 -11.98 -16.77 -0.03
N PHE A 273 -10.79 -17.22 -0.41
CA PHE A 273 -9.85 -16.47 -1.26
C PHE A 273 -9.56 -17.17 -2.59
N SER A 274 -10.40 -18.13 -2.98
CA SER A 274 -10.25 -18.92 -4.19
C SER A 274 -11.58 -19.02 -4.92
N THR A 275 -11.53 -19.32 -6.22
CA THR A 275 -12.74 -19.65 -7.00
C THR A 275 -12.62 -21.01 -7.66
N GLY A 276 -13.76 -21.61 -7.96
CA GLY A 276 -13.84 -22.85 -8.72
C GLY A 276 -14.02 -22.61 -10.21
N SER A 277 -14.23 -23.70 -10.94
CA SER A 277 -14.59 -23.68 -12.36
C SER A 277 -16.00 -24.24 -12.55
N SER A 278 -16.80 -23.61 -13.41
CA SER A 278 -18.13 -24.11 -13.78
C SER A 278 -18.09 -25.41 -14.60
N ILE A 279 -16.92 -25.76 -15.14
CA ILE A 279 -16.73 -26.92 -16.05
C ILE A 279 -15.80 -27.98 -15.43
N MET A 280 -14.84 -27.58 -14.62
CA MET A 280 -13.80 -28.44 -14.04
C MET A 280 -13.97 -28.51 -12.51
N PRO A 281 -14.64 -29.55 -11.97
CA PRO A 281 -15.00 -29.60 -10.55
C PRO A 281 -13.79 -29.62 -9.59
N GLN A 282 -12.63 -30.07 -10.07
CA GLN A 282 -11.40 -30.17 -9.30
C GLN A 282 -10.60 -28.86 -9.24
N LYS A 283 -10.95 -27.87 -10.06
CA LYS A 283 -10.15 -26.65 -10.22
C LYS A 283 -10.40 -25.65 -9.10
N LYS A 284 -9.34 -25.17 -8.49
CA LYS A 284 -9.34 -24.12 -7.47
C LYS A 284 -8.31 -23.06 -7.88
N ASN A 285 -8.78 -21.84 -8.13
CA ASN A 285 -7.97 -20.75 -8.67
C ASN A 285 -7.57 -19.76 -7.59
N PRO A 286 -6.32 -19.23 -7.61
CA PRO A 286 -5.88 -18.20 -6.67
C PRO A 286 -6.26 -16.79 -7.15
N ASP A 287 -7.56 -16.58 -7.50
CA ASP A 287 -8.01 -15.35 -8.19
C ASP A 287 -7.70 -14.06 -7.41
N MET A 288 -7.71 -14.10 -6.08
CA MET A 288 -7.42 -12.90 -5.29
C MET A 288 -5.95 -12.48 -5.45
N ALA A 289 -5.03 -13.43 -5.47
CA ALA A 289 -3.62 -13.15 -5.75
C ALA A 289 -3.42 -12.62 -7.19
N GLU A 290 -4.12 -13.21 -8.16
CA GLU A 290 -4.05 -12.76 -9.56
C GLU A 290 -4.61 -11.33 -9.72
N LEU A 291 -5.72 -11.02 -9.07
CA LEU A 291 -6.33 -9.69 -9.12
C LEU A 291 -5.43 -8.62 -8.48
N ILE A 292 -4.83 -8.89 -7.32
CA ILE A 292 -3.89 -7.96 -6.67
C ILE A 292 -2.69 -7.72 -7.59
N ARG A 293 -2.11 -8.77 -8.18
CA ARG A 293 -1.05 -8.66 -9.18
C ARG A 293 -1.47 -7.77 -10.36
N GLY A 294 -2.67 -7.98 -10.91
CA GLY A 294 -3.20 -7.21 -12.03
C GLY A 294 -3.47 -5.74 -11.69
N LYS A 295 -4.05 -5.47 -10.50
CA LYS A 295 -4.38 -4.11 -10.03
C LYS A 295 -3.14 -3.23 -9.81
N THR A 296 -1.96 -3.80 -9.66
CA THR A 296 -0.70 -3.05 -9.58
C THR A 296 -0.49 -2.13 -10.78
N GLY A 297 -0.79 -2.61 -11.99
CA GLY A 297 -0.70 -1.78 -13.20
C GLY A 297 -1.67 -0.60 -13.22
N ARG A 298 -2.85 -0.73 -12.59
CA ARG A 298 -3.83 0.35 -12.43
C ARG A 298 -3.28 1.46 -11.54
N VAL A 299 -2.66 1.11 -10.39
CA VAL A 299 -2.04 2.09 -9.49
C VAL A 299 -0.86 2.82 -10.16
N TYR A 300 -0.05 2.11 -10.96
CA TYR A 300 1.00 2.75 -11.76
C TYR A 300 0.43 3.74 -12.78
N GLY A 301 -0.69 3.38 -13.42
CA GLY A 301 -1.40 4.26 -14.36
C GLY A 301 -1.85 5.56 -13.69
N ASN A 302 -2.38 5.50 -12.46
CA ASN A 302 -2.82 6.66 -11.70
C ASN A 302 -1.64 7.59 -11.34
N LEU A 303 -0.49 7.04 -10.91
CA LEU A 303 0.73 7.83 -10.69
C LEU A 303 1.20 8.50 -11.98
N PHE A 304 1.26 7.77 -13.08
CA PHE A 304 1.71 8.30 -14.36
C PHE A 304 0.75 9.39 -14.88
N GLY A 305 -0.55 9.19 -14.73
CA GLY A 305 -1.58 10.17 -15.04
C GLY A 305 -1.37 11.48 -14.28
N MET A 306 -1.19 11.41 -12.96
CA MET A 306 -1.01 12.60 -12.11
C MET A 306 0.28 13.36 -12.45
N LEU A 307 1.40 12.67 -12.65
CA LEU A 307 2.65 13.28 -13.12
C LEU A 307 2.48 13.97 -14.48
N THR A 308 1.67 13.38 -15.36
CA THR A 308 1.39 13.95 -16.70
C THR A 308 0.53 15.19 -16.61
N VAL A 309 -0.48 15.23 -15.76
CA VAL A 309 -1.32 16.40 -15.52
C VAL A 309 -0.45 17.57 -15.04
N LEU A 310 0.40 17.37 -14.06
CA LEU A 310 1.16 18.46 -13.43
C LEU A 310 2.34 18.97 -14.25
N LYS A 311 2.94 18.15 -15.10
CA LYS A 311 4.24 18.44 -15.77
C LYS A 311 4.35 19.78 -16.52
N GLY A 312 3.30 20.48 -16.77
CA GLY A 312 3.32 21.72 -17.54
C GLY A 312 2.32 22.76 -17.07
N LEU A 313 1.65 22.49 -15.95
CA LEU A 313 0.68 23.44 -15.41
C LEU A 313 1.39 24.68 -14.81
N PRO A 314 0.89 25.89 -15.11
CA PRO A 314 1.25 27.10 -14.36
C PRO A 314 0.79 26.98 -12.91
N LEU A 315 1.38 27.79 -12.03
CA LEU A 315 0.97 27.88 -10.63
C LEU A 315 -0.49 28.32 -10.46
N ALA A 316 -0.99 28.26 -9.25
CA ALA A 316 -2.38 28.40 -8.84
C ALA A 316 -3.26 27.24 -9.32
N TYR A 317 -4.52 27.52 -9.65
CA TYR A 317 -5.47 26.49 -10.04
C TYR A 317 -5.81 26.61 -11.52
N ASN A 318 -5.73 25.49 -12.22
CA ASN A 318 -6.28 25.28 -13.54
C ASN A 318 -7.27 24.12 -13.47
N LYS A 319 -8.29 24.10 -14.35
CA LYS A 319 -9.33 23.06 -14.34
C LYS A 319 -8.76 21.65 -14.52
N ASP A 320 -7.55 21.51 -15.07
CA ASP A 320 -6.76 20.25 -15.13
C ASP A 320 -6.59 19.59 -13.77
N LEU A 321 -6.49 20.38 -12.70
CA LEU A 321 -6.40 19.86 -11.33
C LEU A 321 -7.68 19.17 -10.82
N GLN A 322 -8.76 19.17 -11.59
CA GLN A 322 -9.91 18.32 -11.31
C GLN A 322 -9.58 16.83 -11.47
N GLU A 323 -8.61 16.51 -12.34
CA GLU A 323 -8.12 15.15 -12.60
C GLU A 323 -7.25 14.58 -11.46
N ASP A 324 -6.95 15.36 -10.40
CA ASP A 324 -6.16 14.94 -9.25
C ASP A 324 -6.90 13.94 -8.33
N LYS A 325 -8.23 13.85 -8.42
CA LYS A 325 -9.09 13.15 -7.46
C LYS A 325 -9.35 11.69 -7.81
N GLU A 326 -9.82 11.41 -9.03
CA GLU A 326 -10.30 10.08 -9.40
C GLU A 326 -9.20 9.03 -9.27
N GLY A 327 -7.98 9.32 -9.78
CA GLY A 327 -6.83 8.40 -9.66
C GLY A 327 -6.38 8.21 -8.22
N MET A 328 -6.48 9.25 -7.38
CA MET A 328 -6.17 9.17 -5.96
C MET A 328 -7.21 8.30 -5.22
N PHE A 329 -8.49 8.55 -5.39
CA PHE A 329 -9.57 7.76 -4.76
C PHE A 329 -9.52 6.30 -5.18
N ASP A 330 -9.30 6.04 -6.46
CA ASP A 330 -9.16 4.70 -7.00
C ASP A 330 -7.96 3.94 -6.40
N THR A 331 -6.84 4.63 -6.25
CA THR A 331 -5.63 4.05 -5.63
C THR A 331 -5.86 3.75 -4.16
N LEU A 332 -6.47 4.66 -3.41
CA LEU A 332 -6.80 4.46 -1.99
C LEU A 332 -7.65 3.20 -1.79
N GLU A 333 -8.75 3.07 -2.53
CA GLU A 333 -9.63 1.90 -2.44
C GLU A 333 -8.93 0.61 -2.86
N THR A 334 -8.13 0.68 -3.94
CA THR A 334 -7.38 -0.47 -4.45
C THR A 334 -6.34 -0.96 -3.45
N VAL A 335 -5.55 -0.06 -2.85
CA VAL A 335 -4.51 -0.40 -1.88
C VAL A 335 -5.12 -0.94 -0.59
N GLN A 336 -6.11 -0.24 -0.04
CA GLN A 336 -6.77 -0.64 1.21
C GLN A 336 -7.40 -2.04 1.09
N THR A 337 -8.14 -2.27 0.00
CA THR A 337 -8.78 -3.57 -0.25
C THR A 337 -7.75 -4.66 -0.49
N SER A 338 -6.68 -4.37 -1.25
CA SER A 338 -5.62 -5.34 -1.53
C SER A 338 -4.88 -5.77 -0.26
N LEU A 339 -4.56 -4.85 0.64
CA LEU A 339 -3.91 -5.15 1.92
C LEU A 339 -4.77 -6.06 2.79
N ASN A 340 -6.06 -5.77 2.90
CA ASN A 340 -6.98 -6.56 3.73
C ASN A 340 -7.17 -7.98 3.17
N ILE A 341 -7.36 -8.12 1.86
CA ILE A 341 -7.48 -9.43 1.20
C ILE A 341 -6.17 -10.20 1.33
N PHE A 342 -5.03 -9.54 1.11
CA PHE A 342 -3.73 -10.18 1.18
C PHE A 342 -3.40 -10.66 2.59
N ALA A 343 -3.65 -9.85 3.62
CA ALA A 343 -3.50 -10.26 5.01
C ALA A 343 -4.35 -11.50 5.33
N GLY A 344 -5.62 -11.52 4.91
CA GLY A 344 -6.51 -12.68 5.11
C GLY A 344 -6.03 -13.94 4.36
N MET A 345 -5.47 -13.81 3.15
CA MET A 345 -4.86 -14.95 2.45
C MET A 345 -3.69 -15.55 3.24
N ILE A 346 -2.77 -14.70 3.71
CA ILE A 346 -1.59 -15.16 4.49
C ILE A 346 -2.01 -15.76 5.83
N GLU A 347 -2.94 -15.13 6.54
CA GLU A 347 -3.42 -15.60 7.83
C GLU A 347 -4.02 -17.00 7.74
N THR A 348 -4.83 -17.25 6.70
CA THR A 348 -5.64 -18.46 6.59
C THR A 348 -5.04 -19.55 5.71
N MET A 349 -3.99 -19.26 4.92
CA MET A 349 -3.40 -20.26 4.04
C MET A 349 -2.85 -21.45 4.84
N LYS A 350 -3.06 -22.64 4.28
CA LYS A 350 -2.45 -23.88 4.75
C LYS A 350 -1.06 -24.04 4.10
N VAL A 351 -0.07 -24.41 4.89
CA VAL A 351 1.29 -24.66 4.42
C VAL A 351 1.52 -26.17 4.40
N ASN A 352 1.94 -26.71 3.26
CA ASN A 352 2.20 -28.14 3.07
C ASN A 352 3.69 -28.43 3.34
N THR A 353 4.04 -28.49 4.62
CA THR A 353 5.41 -28.61 5.10
C THR A 353 6.14 -29.84 4.57
N GLU A 354 5.42 -30.96 4.46
CA GLU A 354 5.98 -32.23 3.93
C GLU A 354 6.37 -32.08 2.47
N ILE A 355 5.49 -31.51 1.62
CA ILE A 355 5.77 -31.29 0.18
C ILE A 355 6.95 -30.34 0.00
N MET A 356 7.01 -29.27 0.79
CA MET A 356 8.14 -28.33 0.76
C MET A 356 9.46 -29.04 1.08
N GLU A 357 9.51 -29.85 2.15
CA GLU A 357 10.71 -30.57 2.57
C GLU A 357 11.10 -31.65 1.55
N GLU A 358 10.14 -32.44 1.06
CA GLU A 358 10.39 -33.46 0.03
C GLU A 358 10.97 -32.86 -1.26
N SER A 359 10.57 -31.65 -1.62
CA SER A 359 11.11 -30.95 -2.80
C SER A 359 12.60 -30.63 -2.68
N THR A 360 13.15 -30.58 -1.46
CA THR A 360 14.59 -30.37 -1.22
C THR A 360 15.40 -31.66 -1.17
N GLN A 361 14.75 -32.82 -1.26
CA GLN A 361 15.42 -34.13 -1.16
C GLN A 361 15.71 -34.75 -2.53
N LYS A 362 14.97 -34.33 -3.57
CA LYS A 362 15.09 -34.88 -4.93
C LYS A 362 15.74 -33.86 -5.88
N ASP A 363 16.84 -33.27 -5.42
CA ASP A 363 17.62 -32.30 -6.19
C ASP A 363 19.10 -32.31 -5.76
N PHE A 364 19.87 -31.38 -6.26
CA PHE A 364 21.28 -31.16 -5.89
C PHE A 364 21.49 -29.84 -5.12
N SER A 365 20.46 -29.33 -4.47
CA SER A 365 20.55 -28.10 -3.68
C SER A 365 21.53 -28.18 -2.53
N ASN A 366 21.89 -29.40 -2.13
CA ASN A 366 22.88 -29.73 -1.11
C ASN A 366 24.32 -29.90 -1.65
N ALA A 367 24.55 -29.68 -2.93
CA ALA A 367 25.90 -29.81 -3.51
C ALA A 367 26.90 -28.82 -2.91
N THR A 368 26.44 -27.61 -2.57
CA THR A 368 27.27 -26.61 -1.88
C THR A 368 27.75 -27.11 -0.52
N GLU A 369 26.91 -27.85 0.23
CA GLU A 369 27.25 -28.42 1.53
C GLU A 369 28.43 -29.41 1.42
N LEU A 370 28.45 -30.21 0.37
CA LEU A 370 29.56 -31.13 0.10
C LEU A 370 30.86 -30.38 -0.24
N ALA A 371 30.76 -29.31 -1.06
CA ALA A 371 31.91 -28.49 -1.38
C ALA A 371 32.47 -27.77 -0.14
N ASP A 372 31.60 -27.23 0.70
CA ASP A 372 31.99 -26.60 1.96
C ASP A 372 32.57 -27.60 2.97
N TYR A 373 32.03 -28.82 2.99
CA TYR A 373 32.55 -29.91 3.81
C TYR A 373 34.00 -30.25 3.45
N LEU A 374 34.29 -30.42 2.15
CA LEU A 374 35.63 -30.67 1.67
C LEU A 374 36.58 -29.49 1.96
N ALA A 375 36.09 -28.27 1.75
CA ALA A 375 36.88 -27.07 2.04
C ALA A 375 37.26 -26.95 3.52
N LYS A 376 36.33 -27.28 4.43
CA LYS A 376 36.59 -27.34 5.89
C LYS A 376 37.60 -28.44 6.28
N LYS A 377 37.72 -29.50 5.48
CA LYS A 377 38.72 -30.54 5.64
C LYS A 377 40.05 -30.23 4.93
N GLY A 378 40.20 -29.01 4.38
CA GLY A 378 41.45 -28.49 3.84
C GLY A 378 41.61 -28.57 2.32
N VAL A 379 40.58 -29.02 1.60
CA VAL A 379 40.61 -28.99 0.12
C VAL A 379 40.36 -27.56 -0.35
N PRO A 380 41.17 -27.00 -1.27
CA PRO A 380 40.91 -25.68 -1.85
C PRO A 380 39.49 -25.61 -2.44
N PHE A 381 38.76 -24.53 -2.17
CA PHE A 381 37.34 -24.43 -2.55
C PHE A 381 37.08 -24.68 -4.05
N ARG A 382 37.94 -24.18 -4.93
CA ARG A 382 37.82 -24.40 -6.40
C ARG A 382 37.94 -25.87 -6.76
N GLU A 383 38.87 -26.59 -6.10
CA GLU A 383 39.04 -28.02 -6.28
C GLU A 383 37.85 -28.79 -5.72
N ALA A 384 37.37 -28.44 -4.52
CA ALA A 384 36.16 -29.02 -3.92
C ALA A 384 34.96 -28.83 -4.86
N HIS A 385 34.77 -27.63 -5.43
CA HIS A 385 33.70 -27.36 -6.38
C HIS A 385 33.79 -28.20 -7.65
N GLU A 386 35.00 -28.42 -8.19
CA GLU A 386 35.21 -29.26 -9.36
C GLU A 386 34.91 -30.74 -9.06
N ILE A 387 35.35 -31.25 -7.90
CA ILE A 387 35.06 -32.60 -7.42
C ILE A 387 33.54 -32.80 -7.35
N VAL A 388 32.84 -31.89 -6.66
CA VAL A 388 31.39 -31.96 -6.47
C VAL A 388 30.64 -31.85 -7.80
N GLY A 389 31.09 -30.97 -8.71
CA GLY A 389 30.50 -30.86 -10.05
C GLY A 389 30.57 -32.14 -10.87
N LYS A 390 31.70 -32.85 -10.80
CA LYS A 390 31.86 -34.15 -11.48
C LYS A 390 30.93 -35.21 -10.86
N LEU A 391 30.84 -35.24 -9.53
CA LEU A 391 29.95 -36.18 -8.83
C LEU A 391 28.46 -35.89 -9.10
N VAL A 392 28.06 -34.63 -9.13
CA VAL A 392 26.68 -34.25 -9.52
C VAL A 392 26.36 -34.71 -10.96
N LEU A 393 27.29 -34.57 -11.89
CA LEU A 393 27.12 -35.04 -13.26
C LEU A 393 26.96 -36.59 -13.29
N GLU A 394 27.79 -37.31 -12.56
CA GLU A 394 27.71 -38.76 -12.42
C GLU A 394 26.37 -39.20 -11.80
N CYS A 395 25.94 -38.59 -10.73
CA CYS A 395 24.66 -38.85 -10.08
C CYS A 395 23.49 -38.59 -11.02
N THR A 396 23.55 -37.49 -11.80
CA THR A 396 22.52 -37.14 -12.79
C THR A 396 22.42 -38.21 -13.90
N GLN A 397 23.56 -38.72 -14.37
CA GLN A 397 23.60 -39.77 -15.41
C GLN A 397 23.03 -41.11 -14.90
N ASN A 398 23.21 -41.39 -13.59
CA ASN A 398 22.76 -42.62 -12.97
C ASN A 398 21.34 -42.51 -12.35
N GLY A 399 20.71 -41.33 -12.38
CA GLY A 399 19.37 -41.11 -11.81
C GLY A 399 19.32 -41.23 -10.30
N ILE A 400 20.43 -40.90 -9.58
CA ILE A 400 20.54 -40.92 -8.12
C ILE A 400 20.93 -39.54 -7.62
N TYR A 401 20.81 -39.30 -6.33
CA TYR A 401 21.16 -38.04 -5.67
C TYR A 401 22.37 -38.19 -4.76
N LEU A 402 22.96 -37.09 -4.27
CA LEU A 402 24.16 -37.13 -3.43
C LEU A 402 23.97 -37.99 -2.18
N GLN A 403 22.80 -37.97 -1.56
CA GLN A 403 22.50 -38.79 -0.39
C GLN A 403 22.43 -40.29 -0.66
N ASP A 404 22.31 -40.70 -1.92
CA ASP A 404 22.21 -42.11 -2.32
C ASP A 404 23.58 -42.72 -2.65
N VAL A 405 24.60 -41.89 -2.75
CA VAL A 405 25.99 -42.33 -3.06
C VAL A 405 26.58 -43.10 -1.89
N ALA A 406 27.09 -44.30 -2.14
CA ALA A 406 27.68 -45.13 -1.10
C ALA A 406 28.98 -44.53 -0.54
N LEU A 407 29.28 -44.73 0.76
CA LEU A 407 30.43 -44.12 1.42
C LEU A 407 31.76 -44.53 0.77
N ASN A 408 31.92 -45.78 0.36
CA ASN A 408 33.13 -46.24 -0.32
C ASN A 408 33.38 -45.46 -1.64
N HIS A 409 32.32 -45.13 -2.38
CA HIS A 409 32.45 -44.36 -3.59
C HIS A 409 32.83 -42.88 -3.28
N TYR A 410 32.27 -42.30 -2.24
CA TYR A 410 32.71 -40.99 -1.74
C TYR A 410 34.22 -41.02 -1.37
N GLN A 411 34.68 -42.07 -0.71
CA GLN A 411 36.09 -42.22 -0.28
C GLN A 411 37.03 -42.47 -1.45
N GLU A 412 36.59 -43.12 -2.54
CA GLU A 412 37.33 -43.24 -3.79
C GLU A 412 37.55 -41.87 -4.47
N ILE A 413 36.56 -40.99 -4.39
CA ILE A 413 36.65 -39.62 -4.92
C ILE A 413 37.56 -38.73 -4.08
N ASN A 414 37.37 -38.78 -2.75
CA ASN A 414 38.26 -38.09 -1.81
C ASN A 414 38.27 -38.80 -0.46
N PRO A 415 39.42 -39.32 0.02
CA PRO A 415 39.53 -40.11 1.26
C PRO A 415 39.25 -39.29 2.52
N LEU A 416 39.12 -37.98 2.43
CA LEU A 416 38.69 -37.13 3.55
C LEU A 416 37.20 -37.21 3.84
N ILE A 417 36.37 -37.80 2.96
CA ILE A 417 34.93 -37.95 3.17
C ILE A 417 34.68 -39.11 4.13
N GLU A 418 33.97 -38.81 5.21
CA GLU A 418 33.60 -39.75 6.25
C GLU A 418 32.06 -39.91 6.31
N GLU A 419 31.57 -40.82 7.17
CA GLU A 419 30.17 -41.18 7.30
C GLU A 419 29.26 -39.95 7.69
N ASP A 420 29.85 -38.93 8.31
CA ASP A 420 29.16 -37.70 8.71
C ASP A 420 28.65 -36.89 7.50
N ILE A 421 29.09 -37.23 6.29
CA ILE A 421 28.64 -36.58 5.04
C ILE A 421 27.11 -36.65 4.89
N TYR A 422 26.48 -37.76 5.23
CA TYR A 422 25.04 -37.94 5.10
C TYR A 422 24.24 -36.97 6.02
N VAL A 423 24.80 -36.63 7.19
CA VAL A 423 24.24 -35.59 8.06
C VAL A 423 24.41 -34.23 7.44
N VAL A 424 25.57 -33.96 6.81
CA VAL A 424 25.88 -32.68 6.18
C VAL A 424 24.96 -32.43 4.99
N LEU A 425 24.66 -33.45 4.20
CA LEU A 425 23.80 -33.38 3.03
C LEU A 425 22.29 -33.22 3.35
N SER A 426 21.89 -33.40 4.61
CA SER A 426 20.50 -33.18 5.03
C SER A 426 20.10 -31.71 4.85
N SER A 427 19.00 -31.45 4.17
CA SER A 427 18.44 -30.11 4.00
C SER A 427 18.23 -29.39 5.32
N LYS A 428 17.80 -30.12 6.37
CA LYS A 428 17.64 -29.58 7.74
C LYS A 428 18.97 -29.10 8.31
N THR A 429 20.02 -29.89 8.16
CA THR A 429 21.37 -29.53 8.63
C THR A 429 21.91 -28.35 7.81
N ALA A 430 21.68 -28.36 6.51
CA ALA A 430 22.09 -27.28 5.61
C ALA A 430 21.48 -25.93 6.02
N VAL A 431 20.18 -25.88 6.31
CA VAL A 431 19.50 -24.68 6.82
C VAL A 431 20.02 -24.32 8.21
N GLN A 432 20.04 -25.28 9.15
CA GLN A 432 20.40 -25.05 10.55
C GLN A 432 21.82 -24.46 10.72
N LYS A 433 22.77 -24.84 9.87
CA LYS A 433 24.17 -24.37 9.94
C LYS A 433 24.39 -22.95 9.34
N ARG A 434 23.41 -22.37 8.66
CA ARG A 434 23.53 -21.02 8.09
C ARG A 434 23.23 -19.92 9.11
N ASN A 435 24.04 -19.86 10.17
CA ASN A 435 23.89 -18.95 11.31
C ASN A 435 24.70 -17.64 11.18
N SER A 436 25.13 -17.24 9.96
CA SER A 436 25.60 -15.88 9.74
C SER A 436 24.48 -14.89 10.01
N TYR A 437 24.80 -13.66 10.43
CA TYR A 437 23.80 -12.63 10.67
C TYR A 437 22.91 -12.41 9.43
N GLY A 438 21.60 -12.47 9.62
CA GLY A 438 20.62 -12.42 8.53
C GLY A 438 20.51 -13.70 7.70
N GLY A 439 21.17 -14.79 8.08
CA GLY A 439 21.08 -16.10 7.43
C GLY A 439 19.78 -16.85 7.77
N THR A 440 19.54 -17.95 7.05
CA THR A 440 18.34 -18.77 7.20
C THR A 440 18.40 -19.79 8.37
N GLY A 441 19.51 -19.83 9.14
CA GLY A 441 19.63 -20.71 10.29
C GLY A 441 18.57 -20.42 11.35
N PHE A 442 18.02 -21.49 11.97
CA PHE A 442 16.87 -21.36 12.87
C PHE A 442 17.11 -20.37 14.02
N ASP A 443 18.34 -20.28 14.55
CA ASP A 443 18.67 -19.34 15.61
C ASP A 443 18.66 -17.88 15.10
N GLN A 444 19.12 -17.65 13.85
CA GLN A 444 19.07 -16.33 13.24
C GLN A 444 17.63 -15.91 12.94
N ILE A 445 16.77 -16.85 12.54
CA ILE A 445 15.34 -16.58 12.36
C ILE A 445 14.68 -16.19 13.68
N LYS A 446 14.99 -16.86 14.79
CA LYS A 446 14.48 -16.46 16.12
C LYS A 446 14.92 -15.05 16.49
N VAL A 447 16.18 -14.69 16.22
CA VAL A 447 16.67 -13.31 16.43
C VAL A 447 15.93 -12.32 15.52
N ALA A 448 15.70 -12.66 14.25
CA ALA A 448 14.98 -11.82 13.32
C ALA A 448 13.51 -11.63 13.74
N LEU A 449 12.85 -12.68 14.23
CA LEU A 449 11.49 -12.60 14.78
C LEU A 449 11.42 -11.70 16.02
N GLU A 450 12.35 -11.84 16.95
CA GLU A 450 12.41 -10.95 18.12
C GLU A 450 12.61 -9.47 17.74
N ASN A 451 13.43 -9.20 16.72
CA ASN A 451 13.63 -7.86 16.21
C ASN A 451 12.37 -7.35 15.48
N ALA A 452 11.72 -8.20 14.67
CA ALA A 452 10.48 -7.85 14.00
C ALA A 452 9.37 -7.47 15.00
N LYS A 453 9.19 -8.26 16.07
CA LYS A 453 8.21 -7.98 17.14
C LYS A 453 8.42 -6.64 17.83
N LYS A 454 9.66 -6.19 17.99
CA LYS A 454 9.95 -4.87 18.59
C LYS A 454 9.51 -3.69 17.72
N THR A 455 9.24 -3.92 16.46
CA THR A 455 8.83 -2.90 15.48
C THR A 455 7.35 -2.97 15.11
N LEU A 456 6.58 -3.89 15.71
CA LEU A 456 5.13 -3.98 15.57
C LEU A 456 4.44 -2.99 16.49
#